data_b5a00386712c3d7fca46d428a469691b
#
_entry.id   b5a00386712c3d7fca46d428a469691b
#
_cell.length_a   1.000
_cell.length_b   1.000
_cell.length_c   1.000
_cell.angle_alpha   90.00
_cell.angle_beta   90.00
_cell.angle_gamma   90.00
#
_symmetry.space_group_name_H-M   'P 1'
#
loop_
_entity.id
_entity.type
_entity.pdbx_description
1 polymer ?
#
loop_
_entity_poly.entity_id
_entity_poly.type
_entity_poly.pdbx_seq_one_letter_code
_entity_poly.pdbx_strand_id
1 'polypeptide(L)'
;MPLSGRNARRVVFGSLNLRAGTRLFLVRERQRAGDFQAFLEHLHWHYRGWHVVLLLDEDPSHTAAGSRRMAERSGTELIWLPKRAPKLNPMDHLWGHGKDEVSANKQYESIDDHVDRFVGYLGDLTSQEALKKAGVLSDHFWLKSVL
;
A
#
# COMPACT_ATOMS: atom_id res chain seq x y z
N MET A 1 4.88 -0.08 4.84
CA MET A 1 6.12 -0.67 4.31
C MET A 1 7.32 0.15 4.78
N PRO A 2 8.10 -0.35 5.72
CA PRO A 2 9.25 0.40 6.22
C PRO A 2 10.46 0.30 5.29
N LEU A 3 11.18 1.42 5.16
CA LEU A 3 12.49 1.51 4.53
C LEU A 3 13.45 2.15 5.52
N SER A 4 14.65 1.58 5.66
CA SER A 4 15.64 2.03 6.62
C SER A 4 16.96 2.35 5.94
N GLY A 5 17.60 3.43 6.38
CA GLY A 5 18.97 3.76 6.10
C GLY A 5 19.80 3.72 7.39
N ARG A 6 21.03 4.24 7.34
CA ARG A 6 21.99 4.18 8.46
C ARG A 6 21.45 4.72 9.78
N ASN A 7 20.82 5.88 9.76
CA ASN A 7 20.31 6.58 10.95
C ASN A 7 18.89 7.12 10.75
N ALA A 8 18.17 6.60 9.75
CA ALA A 8 16.86 7.11 9.42
C ALA A 8 15.95 6.01 8.92
N ARG A 9 14.67 6.21 9.13
CA ARG A 9 13.61 5.29 8.68
C ARG A 9 12.47 6.09 8.11
N ARG A 10 11.86 5.55 7.06
CA ARG A 10 10.60 6.05 6.52
C ARG A 10 9.62 4.90 6.36
N VAL A 11 8.35 5.22 6.36
CA VAL A 11 7.28 4.26 6.09
C VAL A 11 6.53 4.71 4.86
N VAL A 12 6.39 3.81 3.90
CA VAL A 12 5.61 4.06 2.70
C VAL A 12 4.26 3.38 2.84
N PHE A 13 3.20 4.16 2.91
CA PHE A 13 1.84 3.66 2.77
C PHE A 13 1.49 3.62 1.30
N GLY A 14 0.86 2.56 0.86
CA GLY A 14 0.49 2.42 -0.54
C GLY A 14 -0.79 1.64 -0.72
N SER A 15 -1.51 1.94 -1.78
CA SER A 15 -2.69 1.20 -2.20
C SER A 15 -2.63 0.86 -3.67
N LEU A 16 -3.29 -0.23 -4.04
CA LEU A 16 -3.48 -0.65 -5.42
C LEU A 16 -4.96 -0.82 -5.68
N ASN A 17 -5.47 -0.10 -6.68
CA ASN A 17 -6.82 -0.33 -7.18
C ASN A 17 -6.80 -1.62 -8.01
N LEU A 18 -7.52 -2.64 -7.55
CA LEU A 18 -7.46 -3.96 -8.16
C LEU A 18 -8.10 -4.03 -9.55
N ARG A 19 -8.95 -3.07 -9.90
CA ARG A 19 -9.56 -2.98 -11.23
C ARG A 19 -8.76 -2.10 -12.18
N ALA A 20 -8.46 -0.89 -11.72
CA ALA A 20 -7.83 0.12 -12.56
C ALA A 20 -6.29 0.05 -12.57
N GLY A 21 -5.68 -0.55 -11.56
CA GLY A 21 -4.23 -0.58 -11.42
C GLY A 21 -3.61 0.71 -10.88
N THR A 22 -4.43 1.67 -10.48
CA THR A 22 -3.97 2.92 -9.89
C THR A 22 -3.28 2.68 -8.55
N ARG A 23 -2.13 3.33 -8.32
CA ARG A 23 -1.41 3.29 -7.04
C ARG A 23 -1.44 4.67 -6.41
N LEU A 24 -1.63 4.69 -5.10
CA LEU A 24 -1.46 5.89 -4.29
C LEU A 24 -0.43 5.61 -3.23
N PHE A 25 0.43 6.60 -2.96
CA PHE A 25 1.48 6.48 -1.97
C PHE A 25 1.48 7.68 -1.03
N LEU A 26 1.82 7.43 0.22
CA LEU A 26 2.07 8.46 1.22
C LEU A 26 3.28 8.05 2.04
N VAL A 27 4.27 8.94 2.13
CA VAL A 27 5.49 8.68 2.90
C VAL A 27 5.39 9.38 4.24
N ARG A 28 5.64 8.63 5.31
CA ARG A 28 5.64 9.15 6.68
C ARG A 28 6.90 8.70 7.41
N GLU A 29 7.20 9.34 8.51
CA GLU A 29 8.34 8.94 9.33
C GLU A 29 8.02 7.73 10.20
N ARG A 30 6.75 7.51 10.51
CA ARG A 30 6.29 6.47 11.45
C ARG A 30 5.05 5.76 10.92
N GLN A 31 4.81 4.59 11.49
CA GLN A 31 3.63 3.76 11.18
C GLN A 31 2.68 3.75 12.40
N ARG A 32 2.17 4.90 12.76
CA ARG A 32 1.21 5.06 13.85
C ARG A 32 -0.21 5.15 13.31
N ALA A 33 -1.20 5.05 14.20
CA ALA A 33 -2.61 5.18 13.81
C ALA A 33 -2.89 6.49 13.07
N GLY A 34 -2.31 7.61 13.55
CA GLY A 34 -2.47 8.91 12.89
C GLY A 34 -1.87 8.96 11.48
N ASP A 35 -0.78 8.24 11.25
CA ASP A 35 -0.17 8.14 9.93
C ASP A 35 -1.06 7.35 8.96
N PHE A 36 -1.62 6.25 9.42
CA PHE A 36 -2.60 5.49 8.63
C PHE A 36 -3.86 6.32 8.36
N GLN A 37 -4.33 7.09 9.35
CA GLN A 37 -5.48 7.97 9.18
C GLN A 37 -5.21 9.05 8.12
N ALA A 38 -3.98 9.59 8.07
CA ALA A 38 -3.59 10.51 7.01
C ALA A 38 -3.68 9.84 5.62
N PHE A 39 -3.30 8.58 5.53
CA PHE A 39 -3.42 7.81 4.29
C PHE A 39 -4.89 7.56 3.92
N LEU A 40 -5.75 7.24 4.89
CA LEU A 40 -7.20 7.09 4.65
C LEU A 40 -7.81 8.40 4.13
N GLU A 41 -7.39 9.54 4.67
CA GLU A 41 -7.83 10.84 4.18
C GLU A 41 -7.41 11.06 2.73
N HIS A 42 -6.17 10.70 2.40
CA HIS A 42 -5.66 10.79 1.04
C HIS A 42 -6.47 9.91 0.07
N LEU A 43 -6.78 8.67 0.46
CA LEU A 43 -7.65 7.78 -0.30
C LEU A 43 -9.05 8.36 -0.48
N HIS A 44 -9.62 8.90 0.59
CA HIS A 44 -10.96 9.50 0.56
C HIS A 44 -11.05 10.63 -0.46
N TRP A 45 -10.07 11.53 -0.48
CA TRP A 45 -10.03 12.64 -1.43
C TRP A 45 -9.84 12.18 -2.87
N HIS A 46 -8.98 11.19 -3.10
CA HIS A 46 -8.73 10.67 -4.44
C HIS A 46 -9.97 9.97 -5.01
N TYR A 47 -10.67 9.21 -4.18
CA TYR A 47 -11.84 8.43 -4.58
C TYR A 47 -13.18 9.05 -4.18
N ARG A 48 -13.23 10.38 -4.08
CA ARG A 48 -14.49 11.10 -3.79
C ARG A 48 -15.61 10.64 -4.72
N GLY A 49 -16.80 10.37 -4.14
CA GLY A 49 -17.97 9.93 -4.90
C GLY A 49 -17.99 8.44 -5.20
N TRP A 50 -16.96 7.71 -4.80
CA TRP A 50 -16.89 6.26 -4.95
C TRP A 50 -17.03 5.57 -3.61
N HIS A 51 -17.70 4.42 -3.61
CA HIS A 51 -17.66 3.53 -2.45
C HIS A 51 -16.34 2.78 -2.47
N VAL A 52 -15.53 2.94 -1.43
CA VAL A 52 -14.22 2.31 -1.33
C VAL A 52 -14.30 1.12 -0.38
N VAL A 53 -13.86 -0.03 -0.86
CA VAL A 53 -13.65 -1.23 -0.04
C VAL A 53 -12.15 -1.45 0.03
N LEU A 54 -11.59 -1.39 1.23
CA LEU A 54 -10.16 -1.50 1.46
C LEU A 54 -9.83 -2.83 2.11
N LEU A 55 -9.04 -3.64 1.39
CA LEU A 55 -8.49 -4.90 1.91
C LEU A 55 -7.15 -4.61 2.56
N LEU A 56 -6.97 -5.00 3.81
CA LEU A 56 -5.77 -4.70 4.57
C LEU A 56 -5.50 -5.75 5.65
N ASP A 57 -4.25 -5.81 6.10
CA ASP A 57 -3.88 -6.66 7.22
C ASP A 57 -4.32 -6.03 8.56
N GLU A 58 -4.17 -6.80 9.64
CA GLU A 58 -4.55 -6.37 10.98
C GLU A 58 -3.39 -5.68 11.72
N ASP A 59 -2.60 -4.86 11.04
CA ASP A 59 -1.60 -4.04 11.70
C ASP A 59 -2.25 -3.16 12.78
N PRO A 60 -1.63 -2.97 13.95
CA PRO A 60 -2.22 -2.15 15.02
C PRO A 60 -2.62 -0.74 14.59
N SER A 61 -1.90 -0.12 13.66
CA SER A 61 -2.27 1.20 13.12
C SER A 61 -3.59 1.15 12.35
N HIS A 62 -3.89 0.02 11.70
CA HIS A 62 -5.12 -0.18 10.96
C HIS A 62 -6.30 -0.47 11.87
N THR A 63 -6.09 -1.28 12.91
CA THR A 63 -7.17 -1.73 13.81
C THR A 63 -7.50 -0.73 14.90
N ALA A 64 -6.72 0.31 15.09
CA ALA A 64 -6.95 1.34 16.10
C ALA A 64 -8.37 1.93 15.98
N ALA A 65 -8.99 2.20 17.12
CA ALA A 65 -10.37 2.71 17.13
C ALA A 65 -10.53 4.00 16.33
N GLY A 66 -9.57 4.92 16.40
CA GLY A 66 -9.58 6.16 15.61
C GLY A 66 -9.52 5.91 14.11
N SER A 67 -8.75 4.92 13.67
CA SER A 67 -8.65 4.53 12.26
C SER A 67 -9.97 3.96 11.75
N ARG A 68 -10.60 3.09 12.54
CA ARG A 68 -11.92 2.53 12.18
C ARG A 68 -13.01 3.59 12.13
N ARG A 69 -13.01 4.53 13.09
CA ARG A 69 -13.97 5.65 13.09
C ARG A 69 -13.78 6.55 11.87
N MET A 70 -12.54 6.81 11.48
CA MET A 70 -12.28 7.63 10.30
C MET A 70 -12.72 6.95 9.02
N ALA A 71 -12.46 5.64 8.88
CA ALA A 71 -12.94 4.87 7.74
C ALA A 71 -14.47 4.91 7.65
N GLU A 72 -15.16 4.70 8.77
CA GLU A 72 -16.62 4.76 8.82
C GLU A 72 -17.15 6.13 8.39
N ARG A 73 -16.59 7.22 8.93
CA ARG A 73 -17.01 8.58 8.58
C ARG A 73 -16.76 8.92 7.11
N SER A 74 -15.72 8.38 6.51
CA SER A 74 -15.42 8.62 5.10
C SER A 74 -16.13 7.66 4.15
N GLY A 75 -16.94 6.74 4.67
CA GLY A 75 -17.64 5.74 3.86
C GLY A 75 -16.73 4.65 3.30
N THR A 76 -15.58 4.45 3.89
CA THR A 76 -14.63 3.39 3.50
C THR A 76 -14.91 2.13 4.30
N GLU A 77 -15.22 1.05 3.60
CA GLU A 77 -15.39 -0.27 4.21
C GLU A 77 -14.04 -0.96 4.37
N LEU A 78 -13.74 -1.43 5.59
CA LEU A 78 -12.50 -2.15 5.86
C LEU A 78 -12.78 -3.64 5.91
N ILE A 79 -12.03 -4.42 5.13
CA ILE A 79 -12.09 -5.88 5.14
C ILE A 79 -10.71 -6.40 5.51
N TRP A 80 -10.65 -7.15 6.61
CA TRP A 80 -9.40 -7.65 7.16
C TRP A 80 -8.96 -8.92 6.46
N LEU A 81 -7.70 -8.95 6.01
CA LEU A 81 -7.08 -10.16 5.51
C LEU A 81 -6.76 -11.10 6.69
N PRO A 82 -6.78 -12.41 6.47
CA PRO A 82 -6.37 -13.36 7.52
C PRO A 82 -4.95 -13.05 7.99
N LYS A 83 -4.70 -13.28 9.28
CA LYS A 83 -3.36 -13.12 9.84
C LYS A 83 -2.37 -14.04 9.14
N ARG A 84 -1.14 -13.57 8.96
CA ARG A 84 -0.03 -14.33 8.38
C ARG A 84 -0.35 -14.89 6.98
N ALA A 85 -1.08 -14.13 6.19
CA ALA A 85 -1.42 -14.50 4.83
C ALA A 85 -0.92 -13.46 3.80
N PRO A 86 0.39 -13.17 3.76
CA PRO A 86 0.94 -12.14 2.86
C PRO A 86 0.67 -12.45 1.39
N LYS A 87 0.55 -13.73 1.02
CA LYS A 87 0.26 -14.14 -0.35
C LYS A 87 -1.11 -13.67 -0.84
N LEU A 88 -2.03 -13.34 0.07
CA LEU A 88 -3.36 -12.84 -0.27
C LEU A 88 -3.38 -11.33 -0.50
N ASN A 89 -2.33 -10.62 -0.15
CA ASN A 89 -2.27 -9.17 -0.27
C ASN A 89 -1.51 -8.77 -1.54
N PRO A 90 -2.22 -8.27 -2.58
CA PRO A 90 -1.56 -7.84 -3.82
C PRO A 90 -0.50 -6.76 -3.61
N MET A 91 -0.72 -5.88 -2.63
CA MET A 91 0.23 -4.81 -2.34
C MET A 91 1.56 -5.36 -1.81
N ASP A 92 1.55 -6.46 -1.04
CA ASP A 92 2.78 -7.10 -0.57
C ASP A 92 3.62 -7.64 -1.73
N HIS A 93 2.98 -8.13 -2.78
CA HIS A 93 3.69 -8.54 -3.99
C HIS A 93 4.39 -7.34 -4.66
N LEU A 94 3.72 -6.20 -4.75
CA LEU A 94 4.33 -4.98 -5.28
C LEU A 94 5.49 -4.50 -4.41
N TRP A 95 5.34 -4.53 -3.09
CA TRP A 95 6.44 -4.18 -2.18
C TRP A 95 7.66 -5.07 -2.43
N GLY A 96 7.42 -6.37 -2.63
CA GLY A 96 8.49 -7.33 -2.95
C GLY A 96 9.23 -6.97 -4.23
N HIS A 97 8.52 -6.64 -5.29
CA HIS A 97 9.13 -6.18 -6.55
C HIS A 97 9.95 -4.91 -6.37
N GLY A 98 9.44 -3.94 -5.62
CA GLY A 98 10.16 -2.71 -5.33
C GLY A 98 11.44 -2.97 -4.55
N LYS A 99 11.40 -3.85 -3.56
CA LYS A 99 12.59 -4.25 -2.81
C LYS A 99 13.63 -4.91 -3.68
N ASP A 100 13.23 -5.83 -4.55
CA ASP A 100 14.14 -6.55 -5.43
C ASP A 100 14.81 -5.61 -6.44
N GLU A 101 14.06 -4.70 -7.03
CA GLU A 101 14.55 -3.82 -8.10
C GLU A 101 15.30 -2.59 -7.58
N VAL A 102 14.92 -2.05 -6.43
CA VAL A 102 15.40 -0.76 -5.96
C VAL A 102 16.27 -0.89 -4.71
N SER A 103 15.87 -1.74 -3.77
CA SER A 103 16.51 -1.77 -2.44
C SER A 103 17.58 -2.83 -2.30
N ALA A 104 17.44 -3.97 -2.97
CA ALA A 104 18.37 -5.10 -2.80
C ALA A 104 19.77 -4.75 -3.34
N ASN A 105 20.79 -4.96 -2.49
CA ASN A 105 22.21 -4.78 -2.85
C ASN A 105 22.56 -3.37 -3.35
N LYS A 106 21.75 -2.35 -3.01
CA LYS A 106 21.97 -0.96 -3.40
C LYS A 106 22.10 -0.08 -2.18
N GLN A 107 22.99 0.91 -2.29
CA GLN A 107 23.15 1.95 -1.27
C GLN A 107 22.72 3.29 -1.83
N TYR A 108 22.11 4.10 -0.99
CA TYR A 108 21.64 5.44 -1.34
C TYR A 108 22.29 6.47 -0.43
N GLU A 109 22.48 7.69 -0.93
CA GLU A 109 23.08 8.77 -0.16
C GLU A 109 22.24 9.15 1.05
N SER A 110 20.91 9.08 0.92
CA SER A 110 19.98 9.39 2.00
C SER A 110 18.80 8.45 1.97
N ILE A 111 18.08 8.38 3.09
CA ILE A 111 16.82 7.64 3.15
C ILE A 111 15.78 8.24 2.20
N ASP A 112 15.76 9.56 2.05
CA ASP A 112 14.81 10.22 1.15
C ASP A 112 15.11 9.90 -0.31
N ASP A 113 16.37 9.81 -0.71
CA ASP A 113 16.75 9.34 -2.05
C ASP A 113 16.29 7.90 -2.29
N HIS A 114 16.49 7.03 -1.30
CA HIS A 114 16.03 5.65 -1.37
C HIS A 114 14.50 5.58 -1.54
N VAL A 115 13.76 6.35 -0.74
CA VAL A 115 12.30 6.41 -0.81
C VAL A 115 11.84 6.91 -2.18
N ASP A 116 12.44 7.97 -2.69
CA ASP A 116 12.08 8.53 -4.01
C ASP A 116 12.28 7.50 -5.12
N ARG A 117 13.36 6.74 -5.07
CA ARG A 117 13.61 5.68 -6.05
C ARG A 117 12.63 4.54 -5.92
N PHE A 118 12.32 4.14 -4.69
CA PHE A 118 11.38 3.06 -4.41
C PHE A 118 9.95 3.41 -4.87
N VAL A 119 9.45 4.56 -4.46
CA VAL A 119 8.11 5.04 -4.85
C VAL A 119 8.07 5.34 -6.34
N GLY A 120 9.13 5.93 -6.89
CA GLY A 120 9.24 6.22 -8.32
C GLY A 120 9.15 4.96 -9.17
N TYR A 121 9.87 3.90 -8.79
CA TYR A 121 9.80 2.63 -9.51
C TYR A 121 8.36 2.08 -9.54
N LEU A 122 7.72 2.01 -8.39
CA LEU A 122 6.36 1.47 -8.30
C LEU A 122 5.32 2.39 -8.96
N GLY A 123 5.54 3.70 -8.91
CA GLY A 123 4.66 4.68 -9.55
C GLY A 123 4.79 4.73 -11.07
N ASP A 124 5.97 4.42 -11.61
CA ASP A 124 6.24 4.44 -13.05
C ASP A 124 5.76 3.19 -13.79
N LEU A 125 5.41 2.14 -13.07
CA LEU A 125 4.80 0.96 -13.70
C LEU A 125 3.50 1.39 -14.39
N THR A 126 3.23 0.81 -15.56
CA THR A 126 1.91 0.96 -16.15
C THR A 126 0.88 0.28 -15.26
N SER A 127 -0.39 0.64 -15.39
CA SER A 127 -1.47 -0.02 -14.64
C SER A 127 -1.49 -1.53 -14.89
N GLN A 128 -1.28 -1.93 -16.14
CA GLN A 128 -1.22 -3.34 -16.52
C GLN A 128 -0.04 -4.07 -15.86
N GLU A 129 1.14 -3.46 -15.89
CA GLU A 129 2.33 -4.01 -15.25
C GLU A 129 2.14 -4.17 -13.75
N ALA A 130 1.55 -3.17 -13.10
CA ALA A 130 1.28 -3.21 -11.66
C ALA A 130 0.32 -4.33 -11.30
N LEU A 131 -0.78 -4.48 -12.03
CA LEU A 131 -1.75 -5.55 -11.81
C LEU A 131 -1.13 -6.92 -12.02
N LYS A 132 -0.30 -7.07 -13.05
CA LYS A 132 0.40 -8.32 -13.34
C LYS A 132 1.38 -8.68 -12.21
N LYS A 133 2.23 -7.73 -11.81
CA LYS A 133 3.22 -7.94 -10.74
C LYS A 133 2.58 -8.20 -9.39
N ALA A 134 1.41 -7.63 -9.15
CA ALA A 134 0.63 -7.87 -7.94
C ALA A 134 -0.09 -9.23 -7.94
N GLY A 135 -0.09 -9.95 -9.05
CA GLY A 135 -0.75 -11.24 -9.17
C GLY A 135 -2.24 -11.16 -9.45
N VAL A 136 -2.79 -9.98 -9.67
CA VAL A 136 -4.23 -9.75 -9.84
C VAL A 136 -4.75 -10.30 -11.17
N LEU A 137 -3.90 -10.35 -12.19
CA LEU A 137 -4.28 -10.84 -13.53
C LEU A 137 -4.19 -12.36 -13.66
N SER A 138 -3.70 -13.05 -12.64
CA SER A 138 -3.66 -14.50 -12.65
C SER A 138 -5.06 -15.11 -12.62
N ASP A 139 -5.27 -16.21 -13.35
CA ASP A 139 -6.52 -16.97 -13.31
C ASP A 139 -6.80 -17.56 -11.93
N HIS A 140 -5.77 -17.68 -11.11
CA HIS A 140 -5.87 -18.22 -9.74
C HIS A 140 -5.97 -17.13 -8.68
N PHE A 141 -6.10 -15.86 -9.07
CA PHE A 141 -6.26 -14.78 -8.09
C PHE A 141 -7.55 -14.99 -7.30
N TRP A 142 -7.45 -14.99 -5.97
CA TRP A 142 -8.54 -15.39 -5.08
C TRP A 142 -9.77 -14.48 -5.10
N LEU A 143 -9.64 -13.24 -5.58
CA LEU A 143 -10.76 -12.29 -5.74
C LEU A 143 -11.20 -12.12 -7.19
N LYS A 144 -10.71 -12.95 -8.11
CA LYS A 144 -10.96 -12.75 -9.54
C LYS A 144 -12.45 -12.70 -9.88
N SER A 145 -13.26 -13.52 -9.20
CA SER A 145 -14.70 -13.61 -9.49
C SER A 145 -15.48 -12.34 -9.11
N VAL A 146 -14.92 -11.44 -8.30
CA VAL A 146 -15.60 -10.21 -7.87
C VAL A 146 -15.00 -8.96 -8.53
N LEU A 147 -14.01 -9.12 -9.35
CA LEU A 147 -13.41 -8.04 -10.13
C LEU A 147 -14.01 -8.00 -11.56
#